data_261edf416b28504e181c60ddb97942ca
#
_entry.id   261edf416b28504e181c60ddb97942ca
#
_cell.length_a   1.000
_cell.length_b   1.000
_cell.length_c   1.000
_cell.angle_alpha   90.00
_cell.angle_beta   90.00
_cell.angle_gamma   90.00
#
_symmetry.space_group_name_H-M   'P 1'
#
loop_
_entity.id
_entity.type
_entity.pdbx_description
1 polymer ?
#
loop_
_entity_poly.entity_id
_entity_poly.type
_entity_poly.pdbx_seq_one_letter_code
_entity_poly.pdbx_strand_id
1 'polypeptide(L)'
;MPSTYTTNTGVEKPASGEQSGSWGNTVNTNSDIIDRALNGVVSISLSGTSSTLSTGNGTLTDGQNAVLLLTGSLSAGHTITVDPSDANKVYLVKNDAGDTVTFSQGSGSTTANVTTGSFGIVYANGNNQCVNLMDNPGITNLILGGTAVTSTAAELNTLDGVNA
;
A
#
# COMPACT_ATOMS: atom_id res chain seq x y z
N MET A 1 7.20 20.57 26.46
CA MET A 1 7.61 20.21 25.08
C MET A 1 6.36 19.76 24.36
N PRO A 2 6.16 20.10 23.09
CA PRO A 2 4.98 19.63 22.35
C PRO A 2 5.03 18.12 22.10
N SER A 3 3.87 17.50 21.88
CA SER A 3 3.75 16.13 21.40
C SER A 3 4.59 15.88 20.15
N THR A 4 5.05 14.66 19.97
CA THR A 4 5.69 14.16 18.73
C THR A 4 4.89 12.99 18.19
N TYR A 5 5.21 12.55 16.97
CA TYR A 5 4.46 11.47 16.31
C TYR A 5 5.40 10.39 15.77
N THR A 6 4.84 9.18 15.56
CA THR A 6 5.58 8.12 14.87
C THR A 6 5.55 8.38 13.37
N THR A 7 6.69 8.22 12.69
CA THR A 7 6.83 8.53 11.26
C THR A 7 5.90 7.68 10.37
N ASN A 8 5.75 6.39 10.68
CA ASN A 8 5.06 5.46 9.77
C ASN A 8 3.53 5.49 9.91
N THR A 9 3.01 5.75 11.11
CA THR A 9 1.56 5.61 11.40
C THR A 9 0.93 6.87 11.97
N GLY A 10 1.71 7.88 12.35
CA GLY A 10 1.22 9.11 12.95
C GLY A 10 0.67 8.94 14.37
N VAL A 11 1.05 7.88 15.09
CA VAL A 11 0.69 7.69 16.51
C VAL A 11 1.30 8.80 17.34
N GLU A 12 0.48 9.48 18.15
CA GLU A 12 0.92 10.57 19.00
C GLU A 12 1.70 10.06 20.22
N LYS A 13 2.82 10.71 20.50
CA LYS A 13 3.63 10.53 21.71
C LYS A 13 3.52 11.79 22.57
N PRO A 14 2.56 11.86 23.50
CA PRO A 14 2.38 13.02 24.37
C PRO A 14 3.63 13.33 25.18
N ALA A 15 3.97 14.59 25.31
CA ALA A 15 5.05 15.00 26.21
C ALA A 15 4.59 14.93 27.68
N SER A 16 5.55 14.74 28.59
CA SER A 16 5.25 14.69 30.02
C SER A 16 4.59 15.97 30.50
N GLY A 17 3.47 15.82 31.20
CA GLY A 17 2.68 16.93 31.73
C GLY A 17 1.75 17.61 30.71
N GLU A 18 1.75 17.17 29.46
CA GLU A 18 0.84 17.62 28.42
C GLU A 18 -0.51 16.86 28.50
N GLN A 19 -1.57 17.45 27.92
CA GLN A 19 -2.89 16.81 27.76
C GLN A 19 -3.64 16.48 29.07
N SER A 20 -3.47 17.31 30.10
CA SER A 20 -4.29 17.19 31.31
C SER A 20 -5.78 17.30 30.96
N GLY A 21 -6.55 16.25 31.26
CA GLY A 21 -7.98 16.15 30.94
C GLY A 21 -8.33 15.64 29.54
N SER A 22 -7.39 15.56 28.62
CA SER A 22 -7.61 15.05 27.23
C SER A 22 -6.79 13.81 26.87
N TRP A 23 -5.92 13.37 27.75
CA TRP A 23 -5.03 12.21 27.53
C TRP A 23 -5.79 10.94 27.11
N GLY A 24 -6.98 10.68 27.66
CA GLY A 24 -7.80 9.54 27.28
C GLY A 24 -8.21 9.55 25.80
N ASN A 25 -8.49 10.73 25.23
CA ASN A 25 -8.83 10.84 23.80
C ASN A 25 -7.64 10.49 22.94
N THR A 26 -6.44 10.97 23.29
CA THR A 26 -5.20 10.63 22.58
C THR A 26 -4.91 9.13 22.61
N VAL A 27 -5.08 8.48 23.77
CA VAL A 27 -4.88 7.02 23.87
C VAL A 27 -5.88 6.27 23.01
N ASN A 28 -7.15 6.67 23.01
CA ASN A 28 -8.17 6.03 22.16
C ASN A 28 -7.86 6.22 20.66
N THR A 29 -7.53 7.43 20.23
CA THR A 29 -7.14 7.69 18.84
C THR A 29 -5.89 6.90 18.44
N ASN A 30 -4.90 6.80 19.31
CA ASN A 30 -3.72 5.98 19.08
C ASN A 30 -4.06 4.50 18.93
N SER A 31 -4.98 3.98 19.74
CA SER A 31 -5.45 2.60 19.63
C SER A 31 -6.15 2.34 18.30
N ASP A 32 -7.00 3.28 17.85
CA ASP A 32 -7.67 3.21 16.55
C ASP A 32 -6.67 3.27 15.37
N ILE A 33 -5.62 4.11 15.48
CA ILE A 33 -4.55 4.17 14.48
C ILE A 33 -3.79 2.84 14.39
N ILE A 34 -3.47 2.24 15.55
CA ILE A 34 -2.77 0.94 15.63
C ILE A 34 -3.64 -0.17 15.04
N ASP A 35 -4.93 -0.21 15.38
CA ASP A 35 -5.87 -1.20 14.84
C ASP A 35 -5.98 -1.10 13.31
N ARG A 36 -6.12 0.13 12.77
CA ARG A 36 -6.07 0.36 11.31
C ARG A 36 -4.79 -0.13 10.68
N ALA A 37 -3.64 0.11 11.30
CA ALA A 37 -2.35 -0.29 10.75
C ALA A 37 -2.15 -1.80 10.72
N LEU A 38 -2.80 -2.52 11.62
CA LEU A 38 -2.71 -3.99 11.71
C LEU A 38 -3.74 -4.68 10.81
N ASN A 39 -5.00 -4.25 10.85
CA ASN A 39 -6.13 -4.97 10.25
C ASN A 39 -7.09 -4.06 9.46
N GLY A 40 -6.83 -2.76 9.40
CA GLY A 40 -7.74 -1.82 8.77
C GLY A 40 -7.89 -2.06 7.27
N VAL A 41 -9.14 -2.01 6.81
CA VAL A 41 -9.53 -2.10 5.40
C VAL A 41 -10.26 -0.81 5.04
N VAL A 42 -9.87 -0.16 3.96
CA VAL A 42 -10.55 1.03 3.44
C VAL A 42 -10.88 0.86 1.96
N SER A 43 -12.09 1.31 1.57
CA SER A 43 -12.47 1.44 0.17
C SER A 43 -12.28 2.89 -0.26
N ILE A 44 -11.47 3.10 -1.30
CA ILE A 44 -11.14 4.42 -1.85
C ILE A 44 -11.70 4.51 -3.27
N SER A 45 -12.64 5.43 -3.47
CA SER A 45 -13.16 5.72 -4.81
C SER A 45 -12.26 6.72 -5.52
N LEU A 46 -11.59 6.27 -6.56
CA LEU A 46 -10.66 7.08 -7.35
C LEU A 46 -11.38 7.82 -8.48
N SER A 47 -10.94 9.05 -8.73
CA SER A 47 -11.38 9.88 -9.85
C SER A 47 -10.24 10.78 -10.31
N GLY A 48 -10.26 11.17 -11.59
CA GLY A 48 -9.19 11.98 -12.18
C GLY A 48 -7.88 11.21 -12.29
N THR A 49 -6.74 11.90 -12.30
CA THR A 49 -5.43 11.33 -12.61
C THR A 49 -4.50 11.20 -11.41
N SER A 50 -4.85 11.79 -10.27
CA SER A 50 -3.99 11.72 -9.06
C SER A 50 -4.75 11.94 -7.77
N SER A 51 -4.23 11.37 -6.68
CA SER A 51 -4.68 11.59 -5.30
C SER A 51 -3.50 11.40 -4.33
N THR A 52 -3.72 11.80 -3.07
CA THR A 52 -2.74 11.61 -1.98
C THR A 52 -3.30 10.64 -0.95
N LEU A 53 -2.52 9.65 -0.59
CA LEU A 53 -2.81 8.71 0.48
C LEU A 53 -2.03 9.15 1.72
N SER A 54 -2.68 9.94 2.58
CA SER A 54 -2.02 10.57 3.71
C SER A 54 -2.08 9.73 4.98
N THR A 55 -0.98 9.77 5.73
CA THR A 55 -0.90 9.28 7.12
C THR A 55 -0.87 10.50 8.05
N GLY A 56 -2.01 10.83 8.63
CA GLY A 56 -2.16 12.00 9.50
C GLY A 56 -1.52 11.78 10.88
N ASN A 57 -0.96 12.84 11.44
CA ASN A 57 -0.39 12.84 12.80
C ASN A 57 -1.51 13.02 13.83
N GLY A 58 -1.71 12.01 14.69
CA GLY A 58 -2.73 12.02 15.74
C GLY A 58 -4.17 12.08 15.24
N THR A 59 -4.41 11.77 13.97
CA THR A 59 -5.73 11.75 13.33
C THR A 59 -5.91 10.51 12.47
N LEU A 60 -7.16 10.06 12.32
CA LEU A 60 -7.49 8.90 11.53
C LEU A 60 -7.54 9.27 10.04
N THR A 61 -6.71 8.63 9.21
CA THR A 61 -6.63 8.84 7.77
C THR A 61 -6.52 7.52 7.01
N ASP A 62 -6.78 7.55 5.70
CA ASP A 62 -6.83 6.33 4.88
C ASP A 62 -5.46 5.65 4.73
N GLY A 63 -4.37 6.44 4.71
CA GLY A 63 -3.00 5.92 4.61
C GLY A 63 -2.53 5.10 5.81
N GLN A 64 -3.31 5.04 6.89
CA GLN A 64 -3.01 4.18 8.04
C GLN A 64 -3.50 2.74 7.86
N ASN A 65 -4.45 2.49 6.95
CA ASN A 65 -5.01 1.15 6.76
C ASN A 65 -4.01 0.19 6.09
N ALA A 66 -4.11 -1.09 6.46
CA ALA A 66 -3.28 -2.15 5.91
C ALA A 66 -3.77 -2.61 4.52
N VAL A 67 -5.08 -2.56 4.27
CA VAL A 67 -5.71 -3.04 3.04
C VAL A 67 -6.44 -1.91 2.35
N LEU A 68 -6.17 -1.74 1.06
CA LEU A 68 -6.77 -0.73 0.20
C LEU A 68 -7.60 -1.40 -0.90
N LEU A 69 -8.90 -1.14 -0.90
CA LEU A 69 -9.82 -1.54 -1.97
C LEU A 69 -10.05 -0.32 -2.87
N LEU A 70 -9.38 -0.26 -3.99
CA LEU A 70 -9.47 0.85 -4.94
C LEU A 70 -10.64 0.60 -5.89
N THR A 71 -11.57 1.55 -5.93
CA THR A 71 -12.76 1.50 -6.77
C THR A 71 -12.86 2.78 -7.60
N GLY A 72 -13.74 2.80 -8.59
CA GLY A 72 -13.95 3.95 -9.46
C GLY A 72 -14.18 3.53 -10.90
N SER A 73 -14.24 4.52 -11.79
CA SER A 73 -14.38 4.31 -13.22
C SER A 73 -13.34 5.15 -13.96
N LEU A 74 -12.07 4.81 -13.73
CA LEU A 74 -10.95 5.49 -14.37
C LEU A 74 -10.93 5.15 -15.87
N SER A 75 -10.68 6.17 -16.69
CA SER A 75 -10.48 6.05 -18.14
C SER A 75 -9.03 6.27 -18.55
N ALA A 76 -8.15 6.52 -17.57
CA ALA A 76 -6.70 6.68 -17.72
C ALA A 76 -6.03 6.34 -16.40
N GLY A 77 -4.73 6.04 -16.44
CA GLY A 77 -3.94 5.72 -15.26
C GLY A 77 -4.05 6.79 -14.16
N HIS A 78 -4.04 6.35 -12.91
CA HIS A 78 -4.16 7.21 -11.72
C HIS A 78 -2.94 7.05 -10.83
N THR A 79 -2.36 8.16 -10.37
CA THR A 79 -1.23 8.13 -9.44
C THR A 79 -1.68 8.42 -8.01
N ILE A 80 -1.41 7.50 -7.10
CA ILE A 80 -1.55 7.69 -5.65
C ILE A 80 -0.18 8.06 -5.08
N THR A 81 -0.06 9.26 -4.50
CA THR A 81 1.14 9.66 -3.78
C THR A 81 1.01 9.28 -2.30
N VAL A 82 1.92 8.44 -1.81
CA VAL A 82 2.00 8.07 -0.38
C VAL A 82 2.67 9.20 0.39
N ASP A 83 2.01 9.71 1.41
CA ASP A 83 2.45 10.82 2.26
C ASP A 83 2.37 10.43 3.75
N PRO A 84 3.37 10.73 4.59
CA PRO A 84 4.63 11.42 4.28
C PRO A 84 5.62 10.55 3.49
N SER A 85 6.54 11.21 2.77
CA SER A 85 7.50 10.57 1.88
C SER A 85 8.62 9.80 2.58
N ASP A 86 8.74 9.93 3.90
CA ASP A 86 9.69 9.24 4.77
C ASP A 86 9.06 8.07 5.56
N ALA A 87 7.76 7.81 5.38
CA ALA A 87 7.07 6.70 6.03
C ALA A 87 7.34 5.37 5.33
N ASN A 88 7.74 4.35 6.10
CA ASN A 88 7.78 2.96 5.64
C ASN A 88 6.39 2.35 5.78
N LYS A 89 5.82 1.86 4.67
CA LYS A 89 4.46 1.31 4.62
C LYS A 89 4.40 0.09 3.73
N VAL A 90 3.58 -0.87 4.14
CA VAL A 90 3.17 -1.99 3.29
C VAL A 90 1.66 -1.97 3.17
N TYR A 91 1.16 -2.01 1.95
CA TYR A 91 -0.26 -2.07 1.64
C TYR A 91 -0.60 -3.34 0.85
N LEU A 92 -1.66 -4.02 1.28
CA LEU A 92 -2.34 -5.01 0.43
C LEU A 92 -3.37 -4.26 -0.40
N VAL A 93 -3.22 -4.28 -1.71
CA VAL A 93 -4.03 -3.49 -2.63
C VAL A 93 -4.86 -4.39 -3.53
N LYS A 94 -6.16 -4.12 -3.63
CA LYS A 94 -7.04 -4.63 -4.70
C LYS A 94 -7.42 -3.45 -5.59
N ASN A 95 -7.14 -3.53 -6.88
CA ASN A 95 -7.49 -2.49 -7.83
C ASN A 95 -8.68 -2.90 -8.71
N ASP A 96 -9.85 -2.32 -8.46
CA ASP A 96 -11.07 -2.43 -9.27
C ASP A 96 -11.49 -1.05 -9.82
N ALA A 97 -10.56 -0.11 -9.98
CA ALA A 97 -10.85 1.28 -10.36
C ALA A 97 -10.99 1.53 -11.89
N GLY A 98 -10.85 0.49 -12.71
CA GLY A 98 -11.07 0.59 -14.17
C GLY A 98 -9.78 0.74 -14.98
N ASP A 99 -8.70 1.27 -14.43
CA ASP A 99 -7.38 1.40 -15.07
C ASP A 99 -6.25 1.11 -14.07
N THR A 100 -5.00 1.15 -14.55
CA THR A 100 -3.81 0.95 -13.71
C THR A 100 -3.67 2.07 -12.70
N VAL A 101 -3.40 1.69 -11.45
CA VAL A 101 -3.05 2.62 -10.36
C VAL A 101 -1.56 2.51 -10.07
N THR A 102 -0.89 3.66 -10.10
CA THR A 102 0.54 3.81 -9.83
C THR A 102 0.74 4.39 -8.45
N PHE A 103 1.45 3.69 -7.57
CA PHE A 103 1.86 4.23 -6.28
C PHE A 103 3.23 4.89 -6.40
N SER A 104 3.34 6.10 -5.85
CA SER A 104 4.55 6.90 -5.80
C SER A 104 4.77 7.41 -4.38
N GLN A 105 6.02 7.64 -4.00
CA GLN A 105 6.36 8.27 -2.71
C GLN A 105 7.28 9.46 -2.99
N GLY A 106 6.75 10.67 -2.81
CA GLY A 106 7.47 11.89 -3.14
C GLY A 106 7.78 12.03 -4.64
N SER A 107 8.90 12.66 -4.95
CA SER A 107 9.39 12.86 -6.32
C SER A 107 10.31 11.73 -6.80
N GLY A 108 10.25 10.57 -6.15
CA GLY A 108 11.09 9.41 -6.45
C GLY A 108 10.80 8.80 -7.81
N SER A 109 11.80 8.14 -8.36
CA SER A 109 11.74 7.55 -9.69
C SER A 109 11.19 6.13 -9.72
N THR A 110 11.12 5.44 -8.57
CA THR A 110 10.61 4.07 -8.51
C THR A 110 9.18 4.08 -8.04
N THR A 111 8.29 3.59 -8.89
CA THR A 111 6.85 3.51 -8.65
C THR A 111 6.38 2.07 -8.71
N ALA A 112 5.27 1.77 -8.03
CA ALA A 112 4.63 0.46 -8.03
C ALA A 112 3.30 0.52 -8.80
N ASN A 113 3.14 -0.30 -9.81
CA ASN A 113 1.92 -0.39 -10.59
C ASN A 113 1.05 -1.56 -10.10
N VAL A 114 -0.25 -1.32 -9.98
CA VAL A 114 -1.27 -2.35 -9.77
C VAL A 114 -2.29 -2.22 -10.89
N THR A 115 -2.31 -3.18 -11.80
CA THR A 115 -3.23 -3.18 -12.95
C THR A 115 -4.66 -3.39 -12.48
N THR A 116 -5.63 -2.92 -13.26
CA THR A 116 -7.07 -3.12 -12.95
C THR A 116 -7.40 -4.62 -12.87
N GLY A 117 -8.27 -4.98 -11.95
CA GLY A 117 -8.66 -6.37 -11.67
C GLY A 117 -7.63 -7.16 -10.84
N SER A 118 -6.43 -6.62 -10.59
CA SER A 118 -5.32 -7.31 -9.92
C SER A 118 -5.19 -6.98 -8.44
N PHE A 119 -4.40 -7.81 -7.75
CA PHE A 119 -3.90 -7.55 -6.41
C PHE A 119 -2.44 -7.10 -6.47
N GLY A 120 -2.01 -6.33 -5.48
CA GLY A 120 -0.62 -5.95 -5.28
C GLY A 120 -0.24 -5.93 -3.82
N ILE A 121 1.03 -6.15 -3.53
CA ILE A 121 1.65 -5.84 -2.24
C ILE A 121 2.59 -4.68 -2.49
N VAL A 122 2.16 -3.47 -2.13
CA VAL A 122 2.92 -2.25 -2.38
C VAL A 122 3.74 -1.91 -1.14
N TYR A 123 5.04 -1.84 -1.30
CA TYR A 123 5.98 -1.38 -0.28
C TYR A 123 6.49 0.02 -0.62
N ALA A 124 6.18 1.00 0.23
CA ALA A 124 6.77 2.33 0.24
C ALA A 124 7.93 2.35 1.26
N ASN A 125 9.14 2.64 0.83
CA ASN A 125 10.35 2.40 1.61
C ASN A 125 10.83 3.58 2.46
N GLY A 126 10.07 4.67 2.54
CA GLY A 126 10.46 5.88 3.26
C GLY A 126 11.64 6.64 2.64
N ASN A 127 12.00 6.31 1.41
CA ASN A 127 13.08 6.94 0.66
C ASN A 127 12.67 7.18 -0.80
N ASN A 128 11.48 7.76 -0.96
CA ASN A 128 10.91 8.13 -2.26
C ASN A 128 10.72 6.97 -3.26
N GLN A 129 10.52 5.75 -2.79
CA GLN A 129 10.34 4.59 -3.66
C GLN A 129 9.13 3.77 -3.24
N CYS A 130 8.35 3.35 -4.24
CA CYS A 130 7.32 2.32 -4.09
C CYS A 130 7.66 1.12 -4.97
N VAL A 131 7.49 -0.08 -4.43
CA VAL A 131 7.73 -1.34 -5.15
C VAL A 131 6.50 -2.23 -4.98
N ASN A 132 5.98 -2.76 -6.08
CA ASN A 132 4.99 -3.83 -6.02
C ASN A 132 5.72 -5.17 -5.91
N LEU A 133 5.63 -5.81 -4.76
CA LEU A 133 6.32 -7.09 -4.50
C LEU A 133 5.70 -8.27 -5.28
N MET A 134 4.53 -8.07 -5.88
CA MET A 134 3.88 -9.05 -6.75
C MET A 134 4.24 -8.84 -8.23
N ASP A 135 4.89 -7.72 -8.57
CA ASP A 135 5.31 -7.43 -9.92
C ASP A 135 6.63 -8.15 -10.21
N ASN A 136 6.57 -9.10 -11.12
CA ASN A 136 7.72 -9.93 -11.51
C ASN A 136 8.44 -10.58 -10.31
N PRO A 137 7.72 -11.35 -9.45
CA PRO A 137 8.39 -12.12 -8.43
C PRO A 137 9.34 -13.10 -9.12
N GLY A 138 10.63 -12.93 -8.96
CA GLY A 138 11.63 -13.84 -9.50
C GLY A 138 11.43 -15.22 -8.88
N ILE A 139 10.58 -16.07 -9.49
CA ILE A 139 10.38 -17.46 -9.05
C ILE A 139 11.56 -18.28 -9.53
N THR A 140 12.50 -18.51 -8.66
CA THR A 140 13.69 -19.32 -8.99
C THR A 140 13.34 -20.80 -9.15
N ASN A 141 12.35 -21.30 -8.42
CA ASN A 141 11.87 -22.68 -8.50
C ASN A 141 10.34 -22.73 -8.41
N LEU A 142 9.68 -23.14 -9.49
CA LEU A 142 8.26 -23.45 -9.47
C LEU A 142 8.10 -24.94 -9.11
N ILE A 143 7.47 -25.21 -7.97
CA ILE A 143 7.17 -26.57 -7.50
C ILE A 143 5.67 -26.80 -7.58
N LEU A 144 5.25 -27.78 -8.37
CA LEU A 144 3.85 -28.21 -8.48
C LEU A 144 3.71 -29.63 -7.92
N GLY A 145 2.85 -29.80 -6.91
CA GLY A 145 2.61 -31.11 -6.28
C GLY A 145 3.87 -31.77 -5.70
N GLY A 146 4.84 -30.98 -5.22
CA GLY A 146 6.11 -31.46 -4.68
C GLY A 146 7.20 -31.76 -5.73
N THR A 147 6.91 -31.55 -7.02
CA THR A 147 7.86 -31.72 -8.12
C THR A 147 8.30 -30.38 -8.69
N ALA A 148 9.61 -30.20 -8.83
CA ALA A 148 10.14 -29.00 -9.46
C ALA A 148 9.85 -28.97 -10.96
N VAL A 149 9.31 -27.85 -11.47
CA VAL A 149 9.18 -27.62 -12.91
C VAL A 149 10.53 -27.20 -13.44
N THR A 150 11.13 -28.08 -14.27
CA THR A 150 12.45 -27.82 -14.88
C THR A 150 12.37 -27.21 -16.27
N SER A 151 11.14 -27.09 -16.82
CA SER A 151 10.91 -26.43 -18.11
C SER A 151 11.24 -24.95 -18.06
N THR A 152 11.88 -24.45 -19.11
CA THR A 152 12.10 -23.02 -19.28
C THR A 152 10.78 -22.27 -19.56
N ALA A 153 10.75 -20.97 -19.34
CA ALA A 153 9.57 -20.14 -19.66
C ALA A 153 9.20 -20.23 -21.16
N ALA A 154 10.19 -20.37 -22.05
CA ALA A 154 9.95 -20.55 -23.46
C ALA A 154 9.27 -21.90 -23.77
N GLU A 155 9.68 -22.97 -23.12
CA GLU A 155 9.07 -24.30 -23.26
C GLU A 155 7.65 -24.34 -22.70
N LEU A 156 7.39 -23.69 -21.56
CA LEU A 156 6.05 -23.56 -21.00
C LEU A 156 5.13 -22.76 -21.92
N ASN A 157 5.64 -21.67 -22.51
CA ASN A 157 4.85 -20.85 -23.44
C ASN A 157 4.55 -21.56 -24.77
N THR A 158 5.34 -22.57 -25.18
CA THR A 158 5.00 -23.37 -26.38
C THR A 158 3.85 -24.34 -26.15
N LEU A 159 3.51 -24.65 -24.89
CA LEU A 159 2.34 -25.47 -24.55
C LEU A 159 1.01 -24.67 -24.61
N ASP A 160 1.08 -23.32 -24.60
CA ASP A 160 -0.08 -22.46 -24.83
C ASP A 160 -0.44 -22.50 -26.33
N GLY A 161 -1.52 -23.20 -26.66
CA GLY A 161 -2.00 -23.39 -28.04
C GLY A 161 -1.73 -24.75 -28.66
N VAL A 162 -1.08 -25.69 -27.96
CA VAL A 162 -1.05 -27.11 -28.37
C VAL A 162 -2.39 -27.75 -27.96
N ASN A 163 -3.39 -27.62 -28.83
CA ASN A 163 -4.61 -28.42 -28.74
C ASN A 163 -4.29 -29.85 -29.16
N ALA A 164 -4.43 -30.79 -28.22
CA ALA A 164 -4.40 -32.20 -28.49
C ALA A 164 -5.64 -32.69 -29.24
#